data_ba8299cf326e0602ee2d933ef16bd9ec
#
_entry.id   ba8299cf326e0602ee2d933ef16bd9ec
#
_cell.length_a   1.000
_cell.length_b   1.000
_cell.length_c   1.000
_cell.angle_alpha   90.00
_cell.angle_beta   90.00
_cell.angle_gamma   90.00
#
_symmetry.space_group_name_H-M   'P 1'
#
loop_
_entity.id
_entity.type
_entity.pdbx_description
1 polymer ?
#
loop_
_entity_poly.entity_id
_entity_poly.type
_entity_poly.pdbx_seq_one_letter_code
_entity_poly.pdbx_strand_id
1 'polypeptide(L)'
;MVIYMNSMIISGCLCLWDKFKKSKLGNAIDGIHRFFGKSWQTSIIVRGLKAETDKTKNSILSRVTMAPFTFLEYISTKFGDRLETAVEKSVFCETARVYVHNFMALNTRFFGVMGLTLSVVYNIVKFAQTGYINTYMAVFSAISALFIILNLNITEQFDTSKLVVFVKSCAGLKNITFDFFDTDKTHGKLRLISSLAVGIITGAVMAVSPIIGVLVPFAVFGMLLVLQYPITGIYASVFLAPLIAFSSLPLAGMCIWTLMSVVIKSIIDKDFKWKREGVGIALILFLAVLFITSLFSFTPKNSLVVWAMYFIFISFYFAVINTVTTKEHLYGLLRVFVISGAIVALYGVMQYVFGWTTTNAWIDEEMFEEETMRVYSTLANPNVLGEYLLLVLPVSIVMFIKDKA
;
A
#
# COMPACT_ATOMS: atom_id res chain seq x y z
N MET A 1 -22.25 28.92 7.30
CA MET A 1 -22.80 28.91 5.94
C MET A 1 -22.42 27.62 5.17
N VAL A 2 -21.18 27.17 5.18
CA VAL A 2 -20.72 25.95 4.50
C VAL A 2 -21.33 24.65 5.07
N ILE A 3 -21.59 24.56 6.37
CA ILE A 3 -22.20 23.39 7.04
C ILE A 3 -23.68 23.22 6.65
N TYR A 4 -24.42 24.32 6.44
CA TYR A 4 -25.83 24.29 6.01
C TYR A 4 -25.97 23.91 4.53
N MET A 5 -25.06 24.35 3.66
CA MET A 5 -25.08 23.99 2.23
C MET A 5 -24.80 22.49 2.00
N ASN A 6 -23.88 21.89 2.76
CA ASN A 6 -23.62 20.46 2.69
C ASN A 6 -24.83 19.62 3.14
N SER A 7 -25.60 20.07 4.13
CA SER A 7 -26.81 19.36 4.56
C SER A 7 -27.92 19.41 3.49
N MET A 8 -28.02 20.50 2.76
CA MET A 8 -29.07 20.69 1.73
C MET A 8 -28.81 19.86 0.46
N ILE A 9 -27.56 19.81 0.00
CA ILE A 9 -27.16 18.95 -1.13
C ILE A 9 -27.28 17.48 -0.74
N ILE A 10 -26.87 17.11 0.46
CA ILE A 10 -26.93 15.74 0.98
C ILE A 10 -28.39 15.31 1.18
N SER A 11 -29.24 16.15 1.77
CA SER A 11 -30.67 15.84 1.91
C SER A 11 -31.38 15.77 0.56
N GLY A 12 -30.98 16.63 -0.40
CA GLY A 12 -31.45 16.56 -1.77
C GLY A 12 -31.08 15.25 -2.48
N CYS A 13 -29.81 14.81 -2.34
CA CYS A 13 -29.36 13.54 -2.90
C CYS A 13 -30.03 12.33 -2.24
N LEU A 14 -30.26 12.34 -0.93
CA LEU A 14 -30.97 11.28 -0.23
C LEU A 14 -32.45 11.24 -0.63
N CYS A 15 -33.10 12.40 -0.77
CA CYS A 15 -34.46 12.50 -1.25
C CYS A 15 -34.61 11.98 -2.70
N LEU A 16 -33.66 12.32 -3.56
CA LEU A 16 -33.60 11.79 -4.94
C LEU A 16 -33.36 10.28 -4.94
N TRP A 17 -32.50 9.77 -4.07
CA TRP A 17 -32.25 8.34 -3.92
C TRP A 17 -33.48 7.57 -3.41
N ASP A 18 -34.20 8.11 -2.42
CA ASP A 18 -35.47 7.50 -1.94
C ASP A 18 -36.58 7.55 -3.00
N LYS A 19 -36.67 8.65 -3.76
CA LYS A 19 -37.58 8.74 -4.92
C LYS A 19 -37.18 7.74 -6.02
N PHE A 20 -35.86 7.61 -6.28
CA PHE A 20 -35.35 6.65 -7.26
C PHE A 20 -35.67 5.20 -6.82
N LYS A 21 -35.42 4.82 -5.57
CA LYS A 21 -35.79 3.49 -5.06
C LYS A 21 -37.29 3.18 -5.18
N LYS A 22 -38.14 4.17 -4.99
CA LYS A 22 -39.61 4.02 -5.13
C LYS A 22 -40.08 4.14 -6.59
N SER A 23 -39.22 4.50 -7.51
CA SER A 23 -39.58 4.62 -8.93
C SER A 23 -39.71 3.25 -9.61
N LYS A 24 -40.40 3.21 -10.76
CA LYS A 24 -40.48 2.00 -11.61
C LYS A 24 -39.10 1.49 -11.98
N LEU A 25 -38.14 2.39 -12.21
CA LEU A 25 -36.77 2.07 -12.56
C LEU A 25 -36.00 1.46 -11.37
N GLY A 26 -36.16 2.02 -10.15
CA GLY A 26 -35.59 1.47 -8.92
C GLY A 26 -36.12 0.07 -8.61
N ASN A 27 -37.42 -0.13 -8.75
CA ASN A 27 -38.03 -1.44 -8.59
C ASN A 27 -37.61 -2.46 -9.65
N ALA A 28 -37.39 -2.02 -10.89
CA ALA A 28 -36.82 -2.86 -11.95
C ALA A 28 -35.39 -3.27 -11.65
N ILE A 29 -34.54 -2.34 -11.19
CA ILE A 29 -33.15 -2.62 -10.78
C ILE A 29 -33.12 -3.57 -9.58
N ASP A 30 -33.98 -3.38 -8.58
CA ASP A 30 -34.10 -4.32 -7.45
C ASP A 30 -34.62 -5.69 -7.88
N GLY A 31 -35.51 -5.74 -8.89
CA GLY A 31 -35.96 -6.98 -9.52
C GLY A 31 -34.82 -7.70 -10.25
N ILE A 32 -34.05 -6.97 -11.03
CA ILE A 32 -32.86 -7.46 -11.72
C ILE A 32 -31.83 -7.95 -10.71
N HIS A 33 -31.55 -7.19 -9.68
CA HIS A 33 -30.59 -7.59 -8.61
C HIS A 33 -31.04 -8.87 -7.89
N ARG A 34 -32.32 -8.99 -7.55
CA ARG A 34 -32.88 -10.22 -6.96
C ARG A 34 -32.84 -11.40 -7.95
N PHE A 35 -33.15 -11.18 -9.20
CA PHE A 35 -33.07 -12.20 -10.23
C PHE A 35 -31.64 -12.69 -10.43
N PHE A 36 -30.68 -11.78 -10.61
CA PHE A 36 -29.27 -12.13 -10.73
C PHE A 36 -28.72 -12.76 -9.44
N GLY A 37 -29.06 -12.26 -8.27
CA GLY A 37 -28.63 -12.83 -6.99
C GLY A 37 -29.15 -14.27 -6.79
N LYS A 38 -30.41 -14.52 -7.14
CA LYS A 38 -31.00 -15.87 -7.09
C LYS A 38 -30.42 -16.78 -8.16
N SER A 39 -30.30 -16.29 -9.39
CA SER A 39 -29.70 -17.03 -10.52
C SER A 39 -28.22 -17.31 -10.28
N TRP A 40 -27.48 -16.38 -9.70
CA TRP A 40 -26.09 -16.58 -9.32
C TRP A 40 -25.94 -17.68 -8.27
N GLN A 41 -26.75 -17.66 -7.19
CA GLN A 41 -26.69 -18.69 -6.15
C GLN A 41 -27.12 -20.08 -6.65
N THR A 42 -28.00 -20.16 -7.63
CA THR A 42 -28.49 -21.41 -8.23
C THR A 42 -27.70 -21.82 -9.47
N SER A 43 -26.80 -20.98 -9.97
CA SER A 43 -25.99 -21.23 -11.15
C SER A 43 -25.14 -22.51 -10.98
N ILE A 44 -25.10 -23.33 -12.04
CA ILE A 44 -24.25 -24.52 -12.14
C ILE A 44 -22.78 -24.14 -11.89
N ILE A 45 -22.35 -22.97 -12.37
CA ILE A 45 -20.99 -22.45 -12.20
C ILE A 45 -20.70 -22.21 -10.71
N VAL A 46 -21.61 -21.53 -9.98
CA VAL A 46 -21.41 -21.23 -8.55
C VAL A 46 -21.56 -22.50 -7.70
N ARG A 47 -22.45 -23.40 -8.06
CA ARG A 47 -22.53 -24.74 -7.41
C ARG A 47 -21.30 -25.57 -7.70
N GLY A 48 -20.77 -25.54 -8.94
CA GLY A 48 -19.52 -26.16 -9.32
C GLY A 48 -18.36 -25.60 -8.50
N LEU A 49 -18.20 -24.28 -8.44
CA LEU A 49 -17.18 -23.60 -7.64
C LEU A 49 -17.29 -23.91 -6.14
N LYS A 50 -18.50 -23.99 -5.58
CA LYS A 50 -18.72 -24.37 -4.17
C LYS A 50 -18.50 -25.86 -3.89
N ALA A 51 -18.96 -26.75 -4.78
CA ALA A 51 -18.75 -28.20 -4.65
C ALA A 51 -17.29 -28.60 -4.89
N GLU A 52 -16.60 -27.82 -5.73
CA GLU A 52 -15.19 -28.02 -6.04
C GLU A 52 -14.28 -27.72 -4.85
N THR A 53 -14.66 -26.83 -3.94
CA THR A 53 -13.82 -26.48 -2.78
C THR A 53 -13.50 -27.66 -1.87
N ASP A 54 -14.39 -28.64 -1.72
CA ASP A 54 -14.11 -29.81 -0.86
C ASP A 54 -13.45 -30.97 -1.61
N LYS A 55 -13.78 -31.19 -2.89
CA LYS A 55 -13.16 -32.24 -3.72
C LYS A 55 -11.78 -31.82 -4.21
N THR A 56 -11.56 -30.53 -4.52
CA THR A 56 -10.27 -30.03 -4.98
C THR A 56 -9.23 -29.97 -3.88
N LYS A 57 -9.62 -29.76 -2.61
CA LYS A 57 -8.68 -29.79 -1.47
C LYS A 57 -7.89 -31.13 -1.36
N ASN A 58 -8.49 -32.24 -1.78
CA ASN A 58 -7.89 -33.57 -1.70
C ASN A 58 -7.32 -34.07 -3.03
N SER A 59 -7.41 -33.31 -4.11
CA SER A 59 -6.87 -33.70 -5.40
C SER A 59 -5.33 -33.69 -5.40
N ILE A 60 -4.72 -34.58 -6.19
CA ILE A 60 -3.25 -34.62 -6.39
C ILE A 60 -2.76 -33.24 -6.86
N LEU A 61 -3.53 -32.58 -7.74
CA LEU A 61 -3.21 -31.27 -8.27
C LEU A 61 -3.15 -30.22 -7.15
N SER A 62 -4.12 -30.22 -6.22
CA SER A 62 -4.12 -29.31 -5.06
C SER A 62 -2.92 -29.59 -4.14
N ARG A 63 -2.55 -30.85 -3.93
CA ARG A 63 -1.38 -31.21 -3.11
C ARG A 63 -0.09 -30.69 -3.71
N VAL A 64 0.09 -30.84 -5.01
CA VAL A 64 1.29 -30.37 -5.71
C VAL A 64 1.36 -28.84 -5.74
N THR A 65 0.27 -28.16 -6.12
CA THR A 65 0.25 -26.69 -6.21
C THR A 65 0.37 -26.00 -4.85
N MET A 66 -0.13 -26.64 -3.79
CA MET A 66 -0.08 -26.11 -2.43
C MET A 66 1.13 -26.61 -1.61
N ALA A 67 1.98 -27.44 -2.19
CA ALA A 67 3.18 -27.95 -1.53
C ALA A 67 4.09 -26.85 -0.91
N PRO A 68 4.35 -25.70 -1.56
CA PRO A 68 5.14 -24.63 -0.95
C PRO A 68 4.52 -24.12 0.35
N PHE A 69 3.21 -23.94 0.41
CA PHE A 69 2.51 -23.46 1.59
C PHE A 69 2.49 -24.50 2.72
N THR A 70 2.29 -25.78 2.38
CA THR A 70 2.39 -26.87 3.37
C THR A 70 3.80 -27.01 3.94
N PHE A 71 4.82 -26.73 3.12
CA PHE A 71 6.21 -26.71 3.58
C PHE A 71 6.46 -25.55 4.56
N LEU A 72 5.93 -24.35 4.29
CA LEU A 72 6.00 -23.22 5.23
C LEU A 72 5.29 -23.52 6.54
N GLU A 73 4.09 -24.12 6.50
CA GLU A 73 3.36 -24.56 7.70
C GLU A 73 4.16 -25.62 8.49
N TYR A 74 4.83 -26.55 7.80
CA TYR A 74 5.71 -27.53 8.46
C TYR A 74 6.91 -26.85 9.16
N ILE A 75 7.54 -25.88 8.52
CA ILE A 75 8.63 -25.10 9.14
C ILE A 75 8.12 -24.37 10.37
N SER A 76 6.95 -23.71 10.29
CA SER A 76 6.33 -23.00 11.39
C SER A 76 6.07 -23.93 12.58
N THR A 77 5.46 -25.10 12.35
CA THR A 77 5.20 -26.07 13.43
C THR A 77 6.46 -26.60 14.09
N LYS A 78 7.56 -26.73 13.34
CA LYS A 78 8.82 -27.27 13.86
C LYS A 78 9.71 -26.25 14.56
N PHE A 79 9.72 -25.02 14.04
CA PHE A 79 10.67 -23.98 14.46
C PHE A 79 9.99 -22.71 15.01
N GLY A 80 8.65 -22.56 14.85
CA GLY A 80 7.93 -21.35 15.19
C GLY A 80 8.22 -20.83 16.59
N ASP A 81 8.11 -21.66 17.65
CA ASP A 81 8.38 -21.24 19.04
C ASP A 81 9.80 -20.69 19.25
N ARG A 82 10.78 -21.35 18.60
CA ARG A 82 12.17 -20.91 18.70
C ARG A 82 12.38 -19.57 18.01
N LEU A 83 11.75 -19.40 16.84
CA LEU A 83 11.84 -18.18 16.05
C LEU A 83 11.07 -17.04 16.71
N GLU A 84 9.87 -17.29 17.24
CA GLU A 84 9.09 -16.30 17.99
C GLU A 84 9.88 -15.80 19.21
N THR A 85 10.40 -16.73 20.03
CA THR A 85 11.25 -16.39 21.16
C THR A 85 12.53 -15.65 20.74
N ALA A 86 13.13 -16.03 19.62
CA ALA A 86 14.32 -15.35 19.10
C ALA A 86 14.00 -13.92 18.62
N VAL A 87 12.87 -13.71 17.95
CA VAL A 87 12.39 -12.40 17.50
C VAL A 87 12.03 -11.51 18.69
N GLU A 88 11.36 -12.06 19.71
CA GLU A 88 11.02 -11.31 20.92
C GLU A 88 12.25 -10.88 21.72
N LYS A 89 13.25 -11.74 21.84
CA LYS A 89 14.50 -11.45 22.55
C LYS A 89 15.54 -10.69 21.73
N SER A 90 15.29 -10.51 20.44
CA SER A 90 16.24 -9.86 19.52
C SER A 90 16.27 -8.35 19.75
N VAL A 91 17.41 -7.83 20.19
CA VAL A 91 17.65 -6.38 20.29
C VAL A 91 17.45 -5.67 18.95
N PHE A 92 17.76 -6.33 17.84
CA PHE A 92 17.55 -5.77 16.51
C PHE A 92 16.06 -5.59 16.19
N CYS A 93 15.23 -6.62 16.43
CA CYS A 93 13.79 -6.56 16.20
C CYS A 93 13.12 -5.52 17.11
N GLU A 94 13.55 -5.44 18.36
CA GLU A 94 13.08 -4.44 19.31
C GLU A 94 13.48 -3.03 18.88
N THR A 95 14.72 -2.84 18.44
CA THR A 95 15.19 -1.55 17.89
C THR A 95 14.40 -1.14 16.66
N ALA A 96 14.06 -2.08 15.78
CA ALA A 96 13.23 -1.84 14.61
C ALA A 96 11.79 -1.42 14.99
N ARG A 97 11.19 -2.06 16.00
CA ARG A 97 9.87 -1.66 16.52
C ARG A 97 9.91 -0.24 17.12
N VAL A 98 10.94 0.04 17.92
CA VAL A 98 11.14 1.38 18.52
C VAL A 98 11.36 2.45 17.45
N TYR A 99 12.08 2.13 16.36
CA TYR A 99 12.24 3.04 15.23
C TYR A 99 10.89 3.38 14.58
N VAL A 100 10.11 2.37 14.19
CA VAL A 100 8.79 2.55 13.56
C VAL A 100 7.87 3.36 14.47
N HIS A 101 7.83 3.02 15.77
CA HIS A 101 7.02 3.73 16.76
C HIS A 101 7.37 5.22 16.84
N ASN A 102 8.66 5.57 17.02
CA ASN A 102 9.07 6.97 17.16
C ASN A 102 8.90 7.75 15.85
N PHE A 103 9.03 7.08 14.71
CA PHE A 103 8.76 7.69 13.41
C PHE A 103 7.27 8.01 13.25
N MET A 104 6.37 7.09 13.60
CA MET A 104 4.92 7.30 13.59
C MET A 104 4.46 8.36 14.60
N ALA A 105 5.06 8.36 15.79
CA ALA A 105 4.77 9.35 16.83
C ALA A 105 5.28 10.75 16.49
N LEU A 106 6.04 10.91 15.39
CA LEU A 106 6.76 12.13 15.05
C LEU A 106 7.50 12.70 16.26
N ASN A 107 8.23 11.83 16.98
CA ASN A 107 8.94 12.20 18.18
C ASN A 107 10.09 13.16 17.85
N THR A 108 10.02 14.42 18.33
CA THR A 108 11.00 15.45 17.98
C THR A 108 12.40 15.12 18.43
N ARG A 109 12.58 14.50 19.62
CA ARG A 109 13.90 14.09 20.12
C ARG A 109 14.53 13.02 19.23
N PHE A 110 13.72 12.06 18.74
CA PHE A 110 14.18 11.03 17.81
C PHE A 110 14.70 11.63 16.51
N PHE A 111 13.91 12.51 15.87
CA PHE A 111 14.31 13.20 14.63
C PHE A 111 15.47 14.17 14.87
N GLY A 112 15.52 14.80 16.03
CA GLY A 112 16.62 15.70 16.41
C GLY A 112 17.96 14.96 16.49
N VAL A 113 18.01 13.79 17.17
CA VAL A 113 19.23 12.97 17.24
C VAL A 113 19.61 12.46 15.86
N MET A 114 18.64 11.97 15.08
CA MET A 114 18.87 11.49 13.72
C MET A 114 19.41 12.61 12.80
N GLY A 115 18.83 13.82 12.85
CA GLY A 115 19.24 14.96 12.05
C GLY A 115 20.63 15.50 12.45
N LEU A 116 20.94 15.55 13.74
CA LEU A 116 22.26 15.93 14.22
C LEU A 116 23.35 14.95 13.76
N THR A 117 23.08 13.65 13.90
CA THR A 117 24.00 12.58 13.45
C THR A 117 24.20 12.64 11.93
N LEU A 118 23.11 12.78 11.16
CA LEU A 118 23.15 12.96 9.73
C LEU A 118 24.07 14.12 9.33
N SER A 119 23.87 15.28 9.96
CA SER A 119 24.64 16.48 9.65
C SER A 119 26.15 16.34 9.95
N VAL A 120 26.49 15.73 11.08
CA VAL A 120 27.89 15.46 11.44
C VAL A 120 28.52 14.50 10.44
N VAL A 121 27.90 13.36 10.15
CA VAL A 121 28.42 12.36 9.21
C VAL A 121 28.55 12.93 7.81
N TYR A 122 27.53 13.66 7.33
CA TYR A 122 27.59 14.35 6.05
C TYR A 122 28.81 15.26 5.93
N ASN A 123 29.03 16.12 6.94
CA ASN A 123 30.16 17.05 6.94
C ASN A 123 31.51 16.34 7.02
N ILE A 124 31.62 15.25 7.81
CA ILE A 124 32.84 14.44 7.86
C ILE A 124 33.16 13.86 6.45
N VAL A 125 32.18 13.25 5.80
CA VAL A 125 32.37 12.64 4.48
C VAL A 125 32.67 13.73 3.43
N LYS A 126 31.95 14.85 3.45
CA LYS A 126 32.21 15.96 2.50
C LYS A 126 33.56 16.61 2.73
N PHE A 127 33.97 16.80 3.99
CA PHE A 127 35.30 17.33 4.30
C PHE A 127 36.41 16.41 3.77
N ALA A 128 36.25 15.09 3.95
CA ALA A 128 37.20 14.12 3.41
C ALA A 128 37.27 14.12 1.86
N GLN A 129 36.15 14.43 1.17
CA GLN A 129 36.08 14.48 -0.28
C GLN A 129 36.56 15.81 -0.89
N THR A 130 36.24 16.93 -0.26
CA THR A 130 36.34 18.28 -0.85
C THR A 130 37.19 19.25 -0.04
N GLY A 131 37.54 18.92 1.20
CA GLY A 131 38.24 19.82 2.13
C GLY A 131 37.36 20.95 2.73
N TYR A 132 36.06 20.98 2.42
CA TYR A 132 35.14 22.02 2.86
C TYR A 132 34.00 21.46 3.69
N ILE A 133 33.54 22.25 4.69
CA ILE A 133 32.37 21.98 5.52
C ILE A 133 31.17 22.74 4.94
N ASN A 134 30.03 22.06 4.83
CA ASN A 134 28.79 22.69 4.37
C ASN A 134 28.13 23.48 5.49
N THR A 135 28.10 24.80 5.38
CA THR A 135 27.56 25.72 6.37
C THR A 135 26.03 25.53 6.60
N TYR A 136 25.27 25.12 5.54
CA TYR A 136 23.85 24.83 5.69
C TYR A 136 23.58 23.66 6.63
N MET A 137 24.48 22.67 6.65
CA MET A 137 24.40 21.56 7.59
C MET A 137 24.71 21.97 9.04
N ALA A 138 25.46 23.04 9.26
CA ALA A 138 25.66 23.59 10.61
C ALA A 138 24.35 24.21 11.14
N VAL A 139 23.63 24.95 10.29
CA VAL A 139 22.29 25.48 10.64
C VAL A 139 21.31 24.34 10.92
N PHE A 140 21.31 23.30 10.07
CA PHE A 140 20.48 22.12 10.27
C PHE A 140 20.81 21.39 11.58
N SER A 141 22.09 21.31 11.97
CA SER A 141 22.51 20.80 13.27
C SER A 141 21.91 21.56 14.45
N ALA A 142 21.90 22.91 14.36
CA ALA A 142 21.31 23.77 15.41
C ALA A 142 19.81 23.53 15.56
N ILE A 143 19.08 23.43 14.44
CA ILE A 143 17.65 23.08 14.44
C ILE A 143 17.42 21.68 15.02
N SER A 144 18.26 20.72 14.65
CA SER A 144 18.20 19.34 15.20
C SER A 144 18.44 19.30 16.70
N ALA A 145 19.38 20.09 17.22
CA ALA A 145 19.63 20.23 18.65
C ALA A 145 18.41 20.82 19.39
N LEU A 146 17.72 21.80 18.81
CA LEU A 146 16.48 22.33 19.35
C LEU A 146 15.40 21.24 19.45
N PHE A 147 15.27 20.38 18.46
CA PHE A 147 14.32 19.27 18.46
C PHE A 147 14.62 18.23 19.56
N ILE A 148 15.90 18.04 19.90
CA ILE A 148 16.29 17.16 21.00
C ILE A 148 15.79 17.71 22.34
N ILE A 149 15.85 19.05 22.53
CA ILE A 149 15.42 19.73 23.76
C ILE A 149 13.90 19.68 23.90
N LEU A 150 13.16 19.86 22.82
CA LEU A 150 11.69 19.93 22.85
C LEU A 150 11.03 18.62 23.29
N ASN A 151 11.55 17.47 22.88
CA ASN A 151 11.10 16.11 23.27
C ASN A 151 9.55 15.93 23.25
N LEU A 152 8.90 16.28 22.16
CA LEU A 152 7.47 16.21 21.99
C LEU A 152 7.08 15.06 21.05
N ASN A 153 5.94 14.42 21.32
CA ASN A 153 5.26 13.52 20.35
C ASN A 153 4.23 14.33 19.59
N ILE A 154 4.55 14.73 18.37
CA ILE A 154 3.71 15.65 17.58
C ILE A 154 2.36 14.99 17.22
N THR A 155 2.34 13.68 16.93
CA THR A 155 1.11 12.95 16.57
C THR A 155 0.09 12.95 17.71
N GLU A 156 0.50 12.78 18.96
CA GLU A 156 -0.39 12.86 20.13
C GLU A 156 -1.05 14.22 20.26
N GLN A 157 -0.29 15.28 19.98
CA GLN A 157 -0.81 16.66 20.00
C GLN A 157 -1.72 16.96 18.81
N PHE A 158 -1.41 16.40 17.64
CA PHE A 158 -2.27 16.53 16.45
C PHE A 158 -3.60 15.80 16.60
N ASP A 159 -3.66 14.66 17.25
CA ASP A 159 -4.90 13.90 17.45
C ASP A 159 -5.91 14.66 18.31
N THR A 160 -5.46 15.53 19.20
CA THR A 160 -6.29 16.45 19.99
C THR A 160 -6.66 17.74 19.22
N SER A 161 -6.04 18.00 18.09
CA SER A 161 -6.27 19.21 17.30
C SER A 161 -7.64 19.17 16.61
N LYS A 162 -8.45 20.23 16.78
CA LYS A 162 -9.77 20.39 16.12
C LYS A 162 -9.68 20.24 14.59
N LEU A 163 -8.59 20.67 13.98
CA LEU A 163 -8.36 20.61 12.54
C LEU A 163 -8.14 19.16 12.07
N VAL A 164 -7.34 18.39 12.80
CA VAL A 164 -7.09 16.97 12.49
C VAL A 164 -8.34 16.13 12.71
N VAL A 165 -9.07 16.38 13.82
CA VAL A 165 -10.37 15.74 14.07
C VAL A 165 -11.36 16.07 12.94
N PHE A 166 -11.36 17.30 12.44
CA PHE A 166 -12.18 17.68 11.29
C PHE A 166 -11.76 16.96 10.00
N VAL A 167 -10.46 16.94 9.69
CA VAL A 167 -9.92 16.23 8.50
C VAL A 167 -10.19 14.71 8.59
N LYS A 168 -9.94 14.09 9.75
CA LYS A 168 -10.28 12.68 10.01
C LYS A 168 -11.78 12.42 9.82
N SER A 169 -12.62 13.35 10.27
CA SER A 169 -14.08 13.28 10.09
C SER A 169 -14.48 13.35 8.61
N CYS A 170 -13.88 14.25 7.85
CA CYS A 170 -14.13 14.40 6.40
C CYS A 170 -13.63 13.18 5.62
N ALA A 171 -12.51 12.60 6.03
CA ALA A 171 -11.92 11.41 5.41
C ALA A 171 -12.59 10.09 5.84
N GLY A 172 -13.61 10.12 6.72
CA GLY A 172 -14.23 8.90 7.26
C GLY A 172 -13.31 8.10 8.21
N LEU A 173 -12.25 8.72 8.72
CA LEU A 173 -11.20 8.09 9.52
C LEU A 173 -11.41 8.32 11.04
N LYS A 174 -12.66 8.64 11.47
CA LYS A 174 -12.97 8.98 12.86
C LYS A 174 -12.50 7.98 13.90
N ASN A 175 -12.51 6.69 13.55
CA ASN A 175 -12.18 5.58 14.46
C ASN A 175 -10.73 5.10 14.32
N ILE A 176 -9.93 5.75 13.49
CA ILE A 176 -8.50 5.44 13.44
C ILE A 176 -7.83 6.31 14.49
N THR A 177 -7.70 5.76 15.68
CA THR A 177 -6.73 6.25 16.65
C THR A 177 -5.35 5.80 16.15
N PHE A 178 -4.36 6.68 16.21
CA PHE A 178 -2.96 6.31 15.94
C PHE A 178 -2.34 5.56 17.14
N ASP A 179 -3.19 5.04 18.05
CA ASP A 179 -2.83 4.11 19.13
C ASP A 179 -2.46 2.71 18.60
N PHE A 180 -1.80 2.68 17.45
CA PHE A 180 -1.29 1.42 16.90
C PHE A 180 -0.20 0.80 17.79
N PHE A 181 0.28 1.53 18.79
CA PHE A 181 1.46 1.11 19.53
C PHE A 181 1.32 1.48 21.00
N ASP A 182 1.36 0.45 21.84
CA ASP A 182 1.48 0.59 23.28
C ASP A 182 2.78 1.37 23.59
N THR A 183 2.64 2.57 24.15
CA THR A 183 3.75 3.46 24.47
C THR A 183 4.48 2.98 25.73
N ASP A 184 5.21 1.90 25.63
CA ASP A 184 6.07 1.49 26.71
C ASP A 184 7.27 2.46 26.83
N LYS A 185 7.27 3.25 27.92
CA LYS A 185 8.21 4.36 28.19
C LYS A 185 9.66 3.92 28.40
N THR A 186 9.96 2.61 28.32
CA THR A 186 11.22 2.03 28.80
C THR A 186 12.39 2.02 27.80
N HIS A 187 12.18 2.39 26.55
CA HIS A 187 13.15 2.13 25.47
C HIS A 187 14.03 3.32 25.04
N GLY A 188 14.37 4.22 25.96
CA GLY A 188 15.19 5.42 25.68
C GLY A 188 16.55 5.11 25.03
N LYS A 189 17.21 4.00 25.41
CA LYS A 189 18.49 3.57 24.83
C LYS A 189 18.30 3.07 23.38
N LEU A 190 17.27 2.27 23.10
CA LEU A 190 17.00 1.74 21.77
C LEU A 190 16.55 2.84 20.81
N ARG A 191 15.80 3.83 21.29
CA ARG A 191 15.46 5.03 20.53
C ARG A 191 16.72 5.78 20.08
N LEU A 192 17.69 5.95 20.98
CA LEU A 192 18.97 6.58 20.67
C LEU A 192 19.74 5.77 19.62
N ILE A 193 19.85 4.45 19.83
CA ILE A 193 20.56 3.55 18.90
C ILE A 193 19.94 3.60 17.51
N SER A 194 18.62 3.51 17.40
CA SER A 194 17.91 3.52 16.11
C SER A 194 18.05 4.85 15.37
N SER A 195 17.95 5.99 16.09
CA SER A 195 18.12 7.31 15.47
C SER A 195 19.58 7.56 15.04
N LEU A 196 20.57 7.11 15.82
CA LEU A 196 21.98 7.19 15.44
C LEU A 196 22.28 6.33 14.21
N ALA A 197 21.85 5.07 14.22
CA ALA A 197 22.12 4.15 13.10
C ALA A 197 21.57 4.67 11.76
N VAL A 198 20.29 5.09 11.75
CA VAL A 198 19.68 5.64 10.53
C VAL A 198 20.28 7.01 10.18
N GLY A 199 20.61 7.84 11.15
CA GLY A 199 21.30 9.11 10.93
C GLY A 199 22.67 8.95 10.27
N ILE A 200 23.47 7.95 10.69
CA ILE A 200 24.78 7.63 10.08
C ILE A 200 24.59 7.21 8.62
N ILE A 201 23.70 6.25 8.35
CA ILE A 201 23.44 5.76 6.98
C ILE A 201 22.96 6.91 6.10
N THR A 202 21.99 7.68 6.59
CA THR A 202 21.42 8.82 5.86
C THR A 202 22.48 9.87 5.54
N GLY A 203 23.33 10.23 6.51
CA GLY A 203 24.39 11.22 6.32
C GLY A 203 25.46 10.77 5.32
N ALA A 204 25.86 9.50 5.37
CA ALA A 204 26.81 8.92 4.43
C ALA A 204 26.24 8.88 2.99
N VAL A 205 25.01 8.41 2.82
CA VAL A 205 24.34 8.36 1.50
C VAL A 205 24.07 9.76 0.96
N MET A 206 23.65 10.69 1.81
CA MET A 206 23.37 12.09 1.41
C MET A 206 24.64 12.80 0.92
N ALA A 207 25.81 12.45 1.46
CA ALA A 207 27.08 12.99 1.00
C ALA A 207 27.43 12.56 -0.44
N VAL A 208 26.92 11.41 -0.89
CA VAL A 208 27.09 10.91 -2.27
C VAL A 208 25.94 11.40 -3.17
N SER A 209 24.70 11.24 -2.72
CA SER A 209 23.49 11.63 -3.45
C SER A 209 22.47 12.25 -2.49
N PRO A 210 22.27 13.59 -2.52
CA PRO A 210 21.37 14.28 -1.62
C PRO A 210 19.93 13.76 -1.70
N ILE A 211 19.43 13.50 -2.91
CA ILE A 211 18.05 13.04 -3.14
C ILE A 211 17.84 11.66 -2.49
N ILE A 212 18.76 10.71 -2.76
CA ILE A 212 18.66 9.36 -2.19
C ILE A 212 18.82 9.44 -0.67
N GLY A 213 19.73 10.28 -0.16
CA GLY A 213 19.94 10.45 1.27
C GLY A 213 18.67 10.87 2.02
N VAL A 214 17.93 11.86 1.49
CA VAL A 214 16.65 12.29 2.09
C VAL A 214 15.62 11.15 2.10
N LEU A 215 15.63 10.26 1.12
CA LEU A 215 14.67 9.15 1.03
C LEU A 215 14.98 7.99 1.99
N VAL A 216 16.25 7.83 2.43
CA VAL A 216 16.68 6.71 3.28
C VAL A 216 15.83 6.53 4.53
N PRO A 217 15.59 7.53 5.41
CA PRO A 217 14.81 7.32 6.63
C PRO A 217 13.36 6.90 6.33
N PHE A 218 12.75 7.42 5.27
CA PHE A 218 11.41 7.03 4.85
C PHE A 218 11.39 5.61 4.27
N ALA A 219 12.41 5.23 3.51
CA ALA A 219 12.53 3.87 2.97
C ALA A 219 12.72 2.84 4.09
N VAL A 220 13.61 3.13 5.05
CA VAL A 220 13.82 2.27 6.23
C VAL A 220 12.53 2.16 7.03
N PHE A 221 11.83 3.28 7.27
CA PHE A 221 10.54 3.28 7.94
C PHE A 221 9.51 2.41 7.20
N GLY A 222 9.32 2.62 5.91
CA GLY A 222 8.35 1.86 5.11
C GLY A 222 8.67 0.37 5.08
N MET A 223 9.95 0.00 4.91
CA MET A 223 10.39 -1.40 4.92
C MET A 223 10.11 -2.08 6.26
N LEU A 224 10.47 -1.44 7.38
CA LEU A 224 10.25 -1.98 8.71
C LEU A 224 8.76 -2.01 9.09
N LEU A 225 7.99 -1.01 8.67
CA LEU A 225 6.54 -0.96 8.87
C LEU A 225 5.85 -2.14 8.17
N VAL A 226 6.22 -2.43 6.92
CA VAL A 226 5.66 -3.56 6.17
C VAL A 226 6.05 -4.89 6.80
N LEU A 227 7.29 -5.03 7.30
CA LEU A 227 7.71 -6.25 8.02
C LEU A 227 6.88 -6.49 9.28
N GLN A 228 6.56 -5.44 10.04
CA GLN A 228 5.76 -5.55 11.25
C GLN A 228 4.27 -5.75 10.95
N TYR A 229 3.77 -5.05 9.94
CA TYR A 229 2.35 -4.99 9.56
C TYR A 229 2.19 -5.21 8.04
N PRO A 230 2.15 -6.46 7.55
CA PRO A 230 2.06 -6.75 6.11
C PRO A 230 0.89 -6.06 5.38
N ILE A 231 -0.20 -5.77 6.11
CA ILE A 231 -1.36 -5.03 5.57
C ILE A 231 -0.98 -3.64 5.02
N THR A 232 0.00 -2.99 5.64
CA THR A 232 0.47 -1.67 5.20
C THR A 232 1.15 -1.74 3.84
N GLY A 233 1.87 -2.84 3.57
CA GLY A 233 2.47 -3.09 2.25
C GLY A 233 1.42 -3.30 1.16
N ILE A 234 0.29 -3.95 1.49
CA ILE A 234 -0.83 -4.10 0.56
C ILE A 234 -1.46 -2.73 0.27
N TYR A 235 -1.73 -1.93 1.31
CA TYR A 235 -2.27 -0.58 1.14
C TYR A 235 -1.33 0.31 0.34
N ALA A 236 -0.03 0.28 0.63
CA ALA A 236 0.99 1.03 -0.11
C ALA A 236 1.06 0.60 -1.57
N SER A 237 1.02 -0.71 -1.86
CA SER A 237 1.03 -1.22 -3.23
C SER A 237 -0.18 -0.75 -4.03
N VAL A 238 -1.39 -0.82 -3.45
CA VAL A 238 -2.62 -0.36 -4.10
C VAL A 238 -2.64 1.15 -4.29
N PHE A 239 -2.14 1.91 -3.30
CA PHE A 239 -2.04 3.37 -3.38
C PHE A 239 -1.08 3.81 -4.47
N LEU A 240 0.11 3.20 -4.52
CA LEU A 240 1.19 3.61 -5.41
C LEU A 240 1.03 3.10 -6.84
N ALA A 241 0.31 1.99 -7.05
CA ALA A 241 0.17 1.38 -8.36
C ALA A 241 -0.20 2.36 -9.49
N PRO A 242 -1.23 3.21 -9.38
CA PRO A 242 -1.58 4.16 -10.44
C PRO A 242 -0.69 5.41 -10.42
N LEU A 243 0.04 5.69 -9.34
CA LEU A 243 0.90 6.88 -9.22
C LEU A 243 2.29 6.67 -9.83
N ILE A 244 2.77 5.41 -9.88
CA ILE A 244 4.09 5.02 -10.44
C ILE A 244 3.92 4.13 -11.68
N ALA A 245 2.89 4.38 -12.48
CA ALA A 245 2.57 3.55 -13.66
C ALA A 245 3.63 3.60 -14.77
N PHE A 246 4.51 4.61 -14.76
CA PHE A 246 5.62 4.73 -15.73
C PHE A 246 6.75 3.68 -15.51
N SER A 247 6.79 3.00 -14.36
CA SER A 247 7.73 1.91 -14.11
C SER A 247 7.12 0.85 -13.20
N SER A 248 7.11 -0.39 -13.66
CA SER A 248 6.59 -1.53 -12.90
C SER A 248 7.58 -2.03 -11.83
N LEU A 249 8.87 -1.67 -11.91
CA LEU A 249 9.91 -2.19 -11.01
C LEU A 249 9.73 -1.78 -9.54
N PRO A 250 9.45 -0.51 -9.18
CA PRO A 250 9.22 -0.14 -7.79
C PRO A 250 7.99 -0.84 -7.20
N LEU A 251 6.92 -0.98 -7.99
CA LEU A 251 5.72 -1.69 -7.58
C LEU A 251 5.99 -3.18 -7.36
N ALA A 252 6.72 -3.81 -8.27
CA ALA A 252 7.15 -5.21 -8.14
C ALA A 252 8.01 -5.41 -6.86
N GLY A 253 8.94 -4.50 -6.60
CA GLY A 253 9.74 -4.51 -5.36
C GLY A 253 8.88 -4.44 -4.10
N MET A 254 7.87 -3.56 -4.07
CA MET A 254 6.92 -3.44 -2.97
C MET A 254 6.08 -4.72 -2.79
N CYS A 255 5.60 -5.31 -3.89
CA CYS A 255 4.86 -6.57 -3.86
C CYS A 255 5.71 -7.73 -3.31
N ILE A 256 6.97 -7.86 -3.76
CA ILE A 256 7.91 -8.87 -3.25
C ILE A 256 8.15 -8.67 -1.76
N TRP A 257 8.42 -7.43 -1.33
CA TRP A 257 8.69 -7.13 0.08
C TRP A 257 7.51 -7.45 0.97
N THR A 258 6.30 -7.12 0.52
CA THR A 258 5.05 -7.47 1.22
C THR A 258 4.85 -8.98 1.31
N LEU A 259 5.08 -9.70 0.20
CA LEU A 259 4.99 -11.16 0.20
C LEU A 259 6.02 -11.78 1.16
N MET A 260 7.26 -11.31 1.15
CA MET A 260 8.29 -11.75 2.11
C MET A 260 7.85 -11.52 3.55
N SER A 261 7.27 -10.38 3.86
CA SER A 261 6.74 -10.07 5.18
C SER A 261 5.66 -11.08 5.62
N VAL A 262 4.71 -11.41 4.72
CA VAL A 262 3.69 -12.43 4.99
C VAL A 262 4.30 -13.81 5.20
N VAL A 263 5.29 -14.19 4.38
CA VAL A 263 6.01 -15.46 4.53
C VAL A 263 6.75 -15.52 5.87
N ILE A 264 7.47 -14.47 6.25
CA ILE A 264 8.16 -14.39 7.55
C ILE A 264 7.15 -14.54 8.69
N LYS A 265 6.04 -13.80 8.63
CA LYS A 265 4.97 -13.91 9.62
C LYS A 265 4.40 -15.33 9.69
N SER A 266 4.17 -15.98 8.55
CA SER A 266 3.63 -17.36 8.51
C SER A 266 4.57 -18.41 9.09
N ILE A 267 5.88 -18.13 9.15
CA ILE A 267 6.87 -19.02 9.77
C ILE A 267 6.96 -18.80 11.27
N ILE A 268 6.85 -17.54 11.72
CA ILE A 268 6.97 -17.18 13.14
C ILE A 268 5.68 -17.55 13.89
N ASP A 269 4.51 -17.24 13.31
CA ASP A 269 3.20 -17.42 13.91
C ASP A 269 2.67 -18.84 13.60
N LYS A 270 2.62 -19.71 14.61
CA LYS A 270 2.14 -21.09 14.49
C LYS A 270 0.65 -21.21 14.13
N ASP A 271 -0.14 -20.24 14.54
CA ASP A 271 -1.56 -20.23 14.27
C ASP A 271 -1.89 -19.75 12.87
N PHE A 272 -0.88 -19.26 12.15
CA PHE A 272 -1.03 -18.83 10.77
C PHE A 272 -1.26 -20.03 9.85
N LYS A 273 -2.40 -20.00 9.15
CA LYS A 273 -2.74 -21.02 8.13
C LYS A 273 -2.98 -20.37 6.80
N TRP A 274 -2.26 -20.86 5.81
CA TRP A 274 -2.44 -20.39 4.44
C TRP A 274 -3.83 -20.75 3.91
N LYS A 275 -4.56 -19.75 3.44
CA LYS A 275 -5.86 -19.99 2.77
C LYS A 275 -5.64 -20.71 1.45
N ARG A 276 -6.40 -21.78 1.27
CA ARG A 276 -6.35 -22.65 0.08
C ARG A 276 -7.67 -22.51 -0.65
N GLU A 277 -7.66 -21.69 -1.70
CA GLU A 277 -8.86 -21.44 -2.50
C GLU A 277 -8.66 -21.95 -3.94
N GLY A 278 -9.74 -22.34 -4.62
CA GLY A 278 -9.70 -22.87 -5.98
C GLY A 278 -9.08 -21.90 -6.99
N VAL A 279 -9.30 -20.59 -6.79
CA VAL A 279 -8.70 -19.52 -7.61
C VAL A 279 -7.16 -19.55 -7.51
N GLY A 280 -6.61 -19.77 -6.31
CA GLY A 280 -5.15 -19.86 -6.10
C GLY A 280 -4.53 -21.04 -6.88
N ILE A 281 -5.22 -22.20 -6.93
CA ILE A 281 -4.77 -23.35 -7.71
C ILE A 281 -4.74 -23.01 -9.20
N ALA A 282 -5.80 -22.38 -9.72
CA ALA A 282 -5.88 -21.97 -11.12
C ALA A 282 -4.77 -20.98 -11.50
N LEU A 283 -4.47 -20.03 -10.60
CA LEU A 283 -3.39 -19.05 -10.81
C LEU A 283 -2.00 -19.71 -10.85
N ILE A 284 -1.74 -20.68 -9.97
CA ILE A 284 -0.47 -21.43 -9.98
C ILE A 284 -0.34 -22.26 -11.27
N LEU A 285 -1.42 -22.91 -11.72
CA LEU A 285 -1.41 -23.63 -12.99
C LEU A 285 -1.18 -22.71 -14.18
N PHE A 286 -1.83 -21.54 -14.18
CA PHE A 286 -1.61 -20.52 -15.19
C PHE A 286 -0.13 -20.07 -15.23
N LEU A 287 0.49 -19.82 -14.07
CA LEU A 287 1.91 -19.51 -13.99
C LEU A 287 2.81 -20.64 -14.52
N ALA A 288 2.46 -21.91 -14.23
CA ALA A 288 3.22 -23.05 -14.73
C ALA A 288 3.14 -23.14 -16.27
N VAL A 289 1.95 -22.95 -16.84
CA VAL A 289 1.78 -22.91 -18.30
C VAL A 289 2.56 -21.76 -18.91
N LEU A 290 2.46 -20.55 -18.35
CA LEU A 290 3.23 -19.39 -18.82
C LEU A 290 4.74 -19.63 -18.72
N PHE A 291 5.22 -20.31 -17.67
CA PHE A 291 6.63 -20.66 -17.54
C PHE A 291 7.09 -21.57 -18.67
N ILE A 292 6.36 -22.67 -18.88
CA ILE A 292 6.68 -23.64 -19.94
C ILE A 292 6.67 -22.94 -21.32
N THR A 293 5.64 -22.18 -21.64
CA THR A 293 5.55 -21.46 -22.92
C THR A 293 6.65 -20.43 -23.08
N SER A 294 7.08 -19.77 -21.99
CA SER A 294 8.20 -18.83 -22.02
C SER A 294 9.54 -19.50 -22.32
N LEU A 295 9.77 -20.73 -21.83
CA LEU A 295 10.98 -21.50 -22.13
C LEU A 295 11.09 -21.89 -23.60
N PHE A 296 9.96 -22.16 -24.24
CA PHE A 296 9.89 -22.54 -25.67
C PHE A 296 9.53 -21.37 -26.59
N SER A 297 9.60 -20.13 -26.08
CA SER A 297 9.36 -18.93 -26.85
C SER A 297 10.51 -18.67 -27.84
N PHE A 298 10.20 -17.91 -28.90
CA PHE A 298 11.20 -17.44 -29.86
C PHE A 298 12.30 -16.56 -29.23
N THR A 299 11.92 -15.82 -28.15
CA THR A 299 12.85 -14.99 -27.37
C THR A 299 12.77 -15.34 -25.88
N PRO A 300 13.37 -16.47 -25.42
CA PRO A 300 13.17 -16.99 -24.07
C PRO A 300 13.54 -16.01 -22.96
N LYS A 301 14.65 -15.26 -23.13
CA LYS A 301 15.10 -14.27 -22.14
C LYS A 301 14.04 -13.21 -21.86
N ASN A 302 13.50 -12.60 -22.92
CA ASN A 302 12.47 -11.55 -22.78
C ASN A 302 11.18 -12.13 -22.22
N SER A 303 10.76 -13.31 -22.68
CA SER A 303 9.55 -14.00 -22.19
C SER A 303 9.66 -14.37 -20.72
N LEU A 304 10.84 -14.79 -20.24
CA LEU A 304 11.07 -15.10 -18.82
C LEU A 304 11.04 -13.84 -17.94
N VAL A 305 11.51 -12.68 -18.43
CA VAL A 305 11.37 -11.41 -17.71
C VAL A 305 9.90 -11.05 -17.53
N VAL A 306 9.10 -11.17 -18.59
CA VAL A 306 7.64 -10.95 -18.53
C VAL A 306 6.99 -11.95 -17.59
N TRP A 307 7.33 -13.23 -17.69
CA TRP A 307 6.85 -14.26 -16.76
C TRP A 307 7.18 -13.94 -15.30
N ALA A 308 8.39 -13.45 -15.01
CA ALA A 308 8.77 -13.08 -13.65
C ALA A 308 7.89 -11.95 -13.09
N MET A 309 7.48 -10.99 -13.92
CA MET A 309 6.53 -9.95 -13.51
C MET A 309 5.15 -10.54 -13.19
N TYR A 310 4.63 -11.44 -14.04
CA TYR A 310 3.38 -12.17 -13.75
C TYR A 310 3.50 -12.98 -12.46
N PHE A 311 4.64 -13.66 -12.26
CA PHE A 311 4.89 -14.43 -11.04
C PHE A 311 4.82 -13.55 -9.80
N ILE A 312 5.43 -12.34 -9.80
CA ILE A 312 5.42 -11.41 -8.69
C ILE A 312 3.99 -10.95 -8.38
N PHE A 313 3.25 -10.46 -9.38
CA PHE A 313 1.91 -9.91 -9.17
C PHE A 313 0.88 -10.99 -8.80
N ILE A 314 0.99 -12.19 -9.38
CA ILE A 314 0.12 -13.32 -9.01
C ILE A 314 0.49 -13.84 -7.61
N SER A 315 1.77 -13.89 -7.26
CA SER A 315 2.20 -14.25 -5.90
C SER A 315 1.70 -13.25 -4.85
N PHE A 316 1.61 -11.98 -5.21
CA PHE A 316 1.03 -10.94 -4.35
C PHE A 316 -0.45 -11.20 -4.01
N TYR A 317 -1.23 -11.88 -4.88
CA TYR A 317 -2.58 -12.34 -4.56
C TYR A 317 -2.60 -13.16 -3.26
N PHE A 318 -1.62 -14.06 -3.06
CA PHE A 318 -1.54 -14.87 -1.84
C PHE A 318 -1.24 -14.02 -0.60
N ALA A 319 -0.46 -12.96 -0.74
CA ALA A 319 -0.29 -12.00 0.35
C ALA A 319 -1.61 -11.31 0.71
N VAL A 320 -2.38 -10.87 -0.28
CA VAL A 320 -3.66 -10.19 -0.08
C VAL A 320 -4.68 -11.07 0.62
N ILE A 321 -4.95 -12.30 0.12
CA ILE A 321 -5.98 -13.17 0.68
C ILE A 321 -5.67 -13.64 2.11
N ASN A 322 -4.37 -13.73 2.46
CA ASN A 322 -3.94 -14.16 3.79
C ASN A 322 -3.82 -13.00 4.79
N THR A 323 -3.75 -11.76 4.33
CA THR A 323 -3.62 -10.58 5.18
C THR A 323 -4.94 -9.83 5.35
N VAL A 324 -5.74 -9.69 4.27
CA VAL A 324 -7.05 -9.05 4.30
C VAL A 324 -8.09 -10.03 4.85
N THR A 325 -8.16 -10.17 6.17
CA THR A 325 -9.00 -11.18 6.84
C THR A 325 -10.25 -10.59 7.50
N THR A 326 -10.23 -9.30 7.83
CA THR A 326 -11.34 -8.60 8.50
C THR A 326 -12.06 -7.64 7.56
N LYS A 327 -13.28 -7.24 7.95
CA LYS A 327 -14.03 -6.22 7.20
C LYS A 327 -13.32 -4.86 7.25
N GLU A 328 -12.69 -4.53 8.39
CA GLU A 328 -11.92 -3.30 8.55
C GLU A 328 -10.75 -3.25 7.55
N HIS A 329 -10.01 -4.36 7.41
CA HIS A 329 -8.93 -4.46 6.41
C HIS A 329 -9.46 -4.25 4.98
N LEU A 330 -10.60 -4.86 4.65
CA LEU A 330 -11.21 -4.71 3.33
C LEU A 330 -11.65 -3.25 3.09
N TYR A 331 -12.32 -2.64 4.08
CA TYR A 331 -12.72 -1.23 3.95
C TYR A 331 -11.54 -0.28 3.89
N GLY A 332 -10.49 -0.55 4.66
CA GLY A 332 -9.23 0.18 4.58
C GLY A 332 -8.63 0.13 3.17
N LEU A 333 -8.60 -1.07 2.58
CA LEU A 333 -8.11 -1.27 1.21
C LEU A 333 -8.94 -0.49 0.18
N LEU A 334 -10.27 -0.57 0.27
CA LEU A 334 -11.17 0.14 -0.63
C LEU A 334 -11.05 1.67 -0.49
N ARG A 335 -10.88 2.18 0.74
CA ARG A 335 -10.62 3.62 0.98
C ARG A 335 -9.31 4.07 0.32
N VAL A 336 -8.24 3.32 0.52
CA VAL A 336 -6.94 3.62 -0.10
C VAL A 336 -7.05 3.63 -1.61
N PHE A 337 -7.77 2.67 -2.20
CA PHE A 337 -8.03 2.60 -3.64
C PHE A 337 -8.80 3.83 -4.15
N VAL A 338 -9.86 4.24 -3.45
CA VAL A 338 -10.65 5.44 -3.80
C VAL A 338 -9.83 6.72 -3.65
N ILE A 339 -9.03 6.85 -2.58
CA ILE A 339 -8.16 8.03 -2.37
C ILE A 339 -7.11 8.13 -3.48
N SER A 340 -6.47 7.01 -3.83
CA SER A 340 -5.52 6.95 -4.94
C SER A 340 -6.18 7.36 -6.26
N GLY A 341 -7.37 6.83 -6.54
CA GLY A 341 -8.16 7.20 -7.72
C GLY A 341 -8.56 8.68 -7.75
N ALA A 342 -8.89 9.27 -6.61
CA ALA A 342 -9.19 10.69 -6.51
C ALA A 342 -7.96 11.58 -6.82
N ILE A 343 -6.77 11.16 -6.36
CA ILE A 343 -5.51 11.87 -6.68
C ILE A 343 -5.22 11.80 -8.18
N VAL A 344 -5.35 10.61 -8.78
CA VAL A 344 -5.17 10.41 -10.22
C VAL A 344 -6.15 11.25 -11.04
N ALA A 345 -7.43 11.26 -10.64
CA ALA A 345 -8.46 12.06 -11.30
C ALA A 345 -8.17 13.57 -11.16
N LEU A 346 -7.79 14.01 -9.96
CA LEU A 346 -7.44 15.42 -9.71
C LEU A 346 -6.24 15.86 -10.55
N TYR A 347 -5.19 15.03 -10.63
CA TYR A 347 -4.04 15.33 -11.48
C TYR A 347 -4.44 15.39 -12.96
N GLY A 348 -5.34 14.50 -13.42
CA GLY A 348 -5.88 14.56 -14.77
C GLY A 348 -6.65 15.86 -15.05
N VAL A 349 -7.48 16.33 -14.10
CA VAL A 349 -8.15 17.63 -14.21
C VAL A 349 -7.13 18.78 -14.26
N MET A 350 -6.11 18.76 -13.40
CA MET A 350 -5.05 19.76 -13.43
C MET A 350 -4.28 19.74 -14.76
N GLN A 351 -3.99 18.56 -15.29
CA GLN A 351 -3.34 18.40 -16.59
C GLN A 351 -4.15 19.06 -17.70
N TYR A 352 -5.48 18.91 -17.69
CA TYR A 352 -6.38 19.57 -18.65
C TYR A 352 -6.41 21.08 -18.47
N VAL A 353 -6.62 21.55 -17.23
CA VAL A 353 -6.77 23.00 -16.93
C VAL A 353 -5.50 23.78 -17.22
N PHE A 354 -4.33 23.24 -16.91
CA PHE A 354 -3.03 23.90 -17.08
C PHE A 354 -2.34 23.57 -18.41
N GLY A 355 -2.94 22.74 -19.25
CA GLY A 355 -2.35 22.40 -20.53
C GLY A 355 -1.06 21.56 -20.43
N TRP A 356 -0.88 20.77 -19.36
CA TRP A 356 0.33 19.97 -19.14
C TRP A 356 0.36 18.68 -19.99
N THR A 357 0.17 18.81 -21.27
CA THR A 357 0.28 17.66 -22.19
C THR A 357 1.64 17.70 -22.85
N THR A 358 2.37 16.61 -22.77
CA THR A 358 3.78 16.58 -23.20
C THR A 358 4.03 15.80 -24.48
N THR A 359 3.08 15.04 -24.99
CA THR A 359 3.30 14.27 -26.24
C THR A 359 2.00 13.94 -26.97
N ASN A 360 1.94 14.30 -28.23
CA ASN A 360 0.95 13.84 -29.22
C ASN A 360 1.21 12.38 -29.68
N ALA A 361 1.99 11.61 -28.92
CA ALA A 361 2.43 10.26 -29.30
C ALA A 361 1.30 9.25 -29.57
N TRP A 362 0.06 9.62 -29.26
CA TRP A 362 -1.14 8.78 -29.43
C TRP A 362 -2.15 9.37 -30.40
N ILE A 363 -1.81 10.44 -31.10
CA ILE A 363 -2.64 11.10 -32.12
C ILE A 363 -1.91 10.95 -33.45
N ASP A 364 -2.59 10.40 -34.41
CA ASP A 364 -2.12 10.38 -35.79
C ASP A 364 -2.37 11.80 -36.34
N GLU A 365 -1.33 12.64 -36.35
CA GLU A 365 -1.40 14.05 -36.78
C GLU A 365 -1.88 14.20 -38.24
N GLU A 366 -1.73 13.14 -39.07
CA GLU A 366 -2.19 13.14 -40.44
C GLU A 366 -3.71 12.93 -40.57
N MET A 367 -4.36 12.33 -39.56
CA MET A 367 -5.79 11.99 -39.61
C MET A 367 -6.70 12.98 -38.84
N PHE A 368 -6.18 13.77 -37.93
CA PHE A 368 -6.97 14.67 -37.09
C PHE A 368 -6.47 16.09 -37.18
N GLU A 369 -7.16 16.95 -37.91
CA GLU A 369 -6.87 18.37 -38.09
C GLU A 369 -7.08 19.21 -36.80
N GLU A 370 -7.83 18.71 -35.82
CA GLU A 370 -8.02 19.36 -34.52
C GLU A 370 -7.33 18.56 -33.41
N GLU A 371 -6.35 19.17 -32.79
CA GLU A 371 -5.67 18.65 -31.58
C GLU A 371 -6.66 18.58 -30.41
N THR A 372 -7.38 17.48 -30.27
CA THR A 372 -8.16 17.22 -29.06
C THR A 372 -7.22 16.81 -27.94
N MET A 373 -7.06 17.68 -26.95
CA MET A 373 -6.23 17.43 -25.78
C MET A 373 -6.72 16.21 -25.02
N ARG A 374 -5.96 15.10 -25.05
CA ARG A 374 -6.30 13.87 -24.33
C ARG A 374 -5.52 13.77 -23.02
N VAL A 375 -6.24 13.67 -21.92
CA VAL A 375 -5.68 13.55 -20.57
C VAL A 375 -5.32 12.10 -20.28
N TYR A 376 -4.12 11.87 -19.77
CA TYR A 376 -3.63 10.54 -19.38
C TYR A 376 -3.24 10.44 -17.89
N SER A 377 -3.19 11.56 -17.18
CA SER A 377 -2.81 11.66 -15.77
C SER A 377 -1.43 11.01 -15.51
N THR A 378 -1.32 10.21 -14.46
CA THR A 378 -0.11 9.46 -14.09
C THR A 378 0.05 8.15 -14.86
N LEU A 379 -0.96 7.74 -15.64
CA LEU A 379 -1.02 6.40 -16.27
C LEU A 379 -0.43 6.37 -17.68
N ALA A 380 0.08 7.50 -18.18
CA ALA A 380 0.75 7.66 -19.46
C ALA A 380 -0.09 7.27 -20.72
N ASN A 381 -1.34 6.82 -20.54
CA ASN A 381 -2.25 6.44 -21.62
C ASN A 381 -3.69 6.83 -21.27
N PRO A 382 -4.41 7.61 -22.11
CA PRO A 382 -5.78 8.03 -21.86
C PRO A 382 -6.77 6.87 -21.70
N ASN A 383 -6.58 5.78 -22.45
CA ASN A 383 -7.46 4.61 -22.39
C ASN A 383 -7.27 3.88 -21.03
N VAL A 384 -6.03 3.73 -20.59
CA VAL A 384 -5.72 3.14 -19.27
C VAL A 384 -6.28 3.99 -18.14
N LEU A 385 -6.26 5.34 -18.27
CA LEU A 385 -6.91 6.24 -17.33
C LEU A 385 -8.43 5.98 -17.30
N GLY A 386 -9.07 5.85 -18.44
CA GLY A 386 -10.50 5.54 -18.55
C GLY A 386 -10.85 4.21 -17.88
N GLU A 387 -10.10 3.15 -18.19
CA GLU A 387 -10.26 1.82 -17.57
C GLU A 387 -10.09 1.86 -16.05
N TYR A 388 -9.07 2.56 -15.56
CA TYR A 388 -8.83 2.71 -14.14
C TYR A 388 -9.97 3.45 -13.42
N LEU A 389 -10.43 4.57 -13.99
CA LEU A 389 -11.54 5.34 -13.42
C LEU A 389 -12.86 4.57 -13.44
N LEU A 390 -13.09 3.72 -14.46
CA LEU A 390 -14.22 2.80 -14.50
C LEU A 390 -14.25 1.81 -13.33
N LEU A 391 -13.09 1.39 -12.82
CA LEU A 391 -13.00 0.55 -11.64
C LEU A 391 -13.18 1.36 -10.34
N VAL A 392 -12.63 2.57 -10.27
CA VAL A 392 -12.69 3.42 -9.07
C VAL A 392 -14.10 3.96 -8.81
N LEU A 393 -14.81 4.37 -9.87
CA LEU A 393 -16.10 5.05 -9.76
C LEU A 393 -17.17 4.24 -9.00
N PRO A 394 -17.48 2.98 -9.37
CA PRO A 394 -18.50 2.21 -8.65
C PRO A 394 -18.09 1.94 -7.21
N VAL A 395 -16.80 1.71 -6.93
CA VAL A 395 -16.31 1.51 -5.56
C VAL A 395 -16.49 2.79 -4.74
N SER A 396 -16.16 3.95 -5.30
CA SER A 396 -16.33 5.24 -4.62
C SER A 396 -17.79 5.54 -4.28
N ILE A 397 -18.73 5.23 -5.19
CA ILE A 397 -20.17 5.39 -4.96
C ILE A 397 -20.63 4.50 -3.80
N VAL A 398 -20.24 3.22 -3.82
CA VAL A 398 -20.62 2.27 -2.75
C VAL A 398 -20.06 2.71 -1.40
N MET A 399 -18.80 3.13 -1.37
CA MET A 399 -18.17 3.61 -0.13
C MET A 399 -18.86 4.86 0.40
N PHE A 400 -19.18 5.82 -0.48
CA PHE A 400 -19.91 7.04 -0.11
C PHE A 400 -21.30 6.77 0.48
N ILE A 401 -22.04 5.80 -0.10
CA ILE A 401 -23.36 5.42 0.41
C ILE A 401 -23.25 4.75 1.78
N LYS A 402 -22.24 3.91 1.96
CA LYS A 402 -22.06 3.11 3.16
C LYS A 402 -21.54 3.90 4.35
N ASP A 403 -20.62 4.85 4.13
CA ASP A 403 -20.10 5.71 5.21
C ASP A 403 -21.16 6.69 5.76
N LYS A 404 -22.32 6.79 5.10
CA LYS A 404 -23.48 7.60 5.52
C LYS A 404 -24.62 6.77 6.17
N ALA A 405 -24.59 5.45 6.05
CA ALA A 405 -25.56 4.55 6.65
C ALA A 405 -25.09 4.02 8.01
#